data_6a2cd85af7659de7fcca87d7f20d54e8
#
_entry.id   6a2cd85af7659de7fcca87d7f20d54e8
#
_cell.length_a   1.000
_cell.length_b   1.000
_cell.length_c   1.000
_cell.angle_alpha   90.00
_cell.angle_beta   90.00
_cell.angle_gamma   90.00
#
_symmetry.space_group_name_H-M   'P 1'
#
loop_
_entity.id
_entity.type
_entity.pdbx_description
1 polymer ?
#
loop_
_entity_poly.entity_id
_entity_poly.type
_entity_poly.pdbx_seq_one_letter_code
_entity_poly.pdbx_strand_id
1 'polypeptide(L)'
;MINMINRMIQGLGKGRGRSPLLWGTIALLSLSFTLLVGQPSPAQSRSIQGTLAFTLTDLGGAEMLAAAPNGQRAVVAGGESISVVAIGRNDLRLEQSATLQPANFPVGSTAAEITGVAVSPDGRYALAGVKDNDDANLETFNEVPGKIVAYSLPDLRVLGEVTVGRGPDSVAIAPNGQYAGVANEDEENEEDLTNPNNRAGTVSMIDLRRGPAAMTQVEIPIPAAGIPFFPHDPQPETVRIARDNSFIVTTLQENNAVARIEVPRRLPQRLNPRAFRVTNFDMGLRTGLGLTGDRVGTGNCRSSDYDLSLRQEYTSAREPDGLALSPDLNFFVTADEDNLTAVNAQSYEGTPISEHGTRSISIFDAKTGALLGDSGNTIEDSILALKLPQRCDSKGPEPEVVSVGTVGGRTLAAVAIERSDAVTIHDVTDPRNIQLLDTVMLNPSVVGSDQAAELEPEGIELLSQRRQIIVSSPETGSMSLINLTVR
;
A
#
# COMPACT_ATOMS: atom_id res chain seq x y z
N MET A 1 23.31 -39.04 2.98
CA MET A 1 23.11 -40.33 3.70
C MET A 1 22.45 -41.38 2.82
N ILE A 2 21.60 -41.08 1.87
CA ILE A 2 20.93 -42.06 0.97
C ILE A 2 21.90 -42.68 -0.04
N ASN A 3 22.96 -42.00 -0.45
CA ASN A 3 23.94 -42.53 -1.41
C ASN A 3 24.98 -43.50 -0.81
N MET A 4 25.00 -43.68 0.50
CA MET A 4 25.93 -44.62 1.17
C MET A 4 25.31 -46.00 1.39
N ILE A 5 23.99 -46.09 1.43
CA ILE A 5 23.25 -47.35 1.64
C ILE A 5 23.15 -48.15 0.35
N ASN A 6 23.10 -47.53 -0.83
CA ASN A 6 23.02 -48.20 -2.12
C ASN A 6 24.34 -48.86 -2.57
N ARG A 7 25.48 -48.59 -1.93
CA ARG A 7 26.77 -49.22 -2.24
C ARG A 7 27.03 -50.52 -1.43
N MET A 8 26.28 -50.77 -0.37
CA MET A 8 26.42 -51.99 0.44
C MET A 8 25.58 -53.18 -0.06
N ILE A 9 24.61 -52.99 -0.94
CA ILE A 9 23.70 -54.06 -1.39
C ILE A 9 24.20 -54.74 -2.68
N GLN A 10 25.17 -54.17 -3.40
CA GLN A 10 25.67 -54.74 -4.66
C GLN A 10 26.89 -55.66 -4.52
N GLY A 11 27.32 -56.00 -3.29
CA GLY A 11 28.55 -56.76 -3.02
C GLY A 11 28.37 -58.24 -2.67
N LEU A 12 27.15 -58.79 -2.61
CA LEU A 12 26.94 -60.20 -2.20
C LEU A 12 26.16 -61.00 -3.25
N GLY A 13 26.86 -61.48 -4.21
CA GLY A 13 26.28 -62.41 -5.18
C GLY A 13 27.29 -63.03 -6.11
N LYS A 14 27.97 -64.05 -5.64
CA LYS A 14 28.37 -65.28 -6.41
C LYS A 14 29.35 -66.13 -5.61
N GLY A 15 28.92 -67.33 -5.23
CA GLY A 15 29.78 -68.42 -4.68
C GLY A 15 28.93 -69.62 -4.34
N ARG A 16 28.98 -70.65 -5.23
CA ARG A 16 28.34 -71.97 -5.10
C ARG A 16 29.03 -72.85 -4.01
N GLY A 17 28.20 -73.61 -3.25
CA GLY A 17 28.72 -74.72 -2.47
C GLY A 17 27.81 -75.26 -1.36
N ARG A 18 27.45 -76.52 -1.44
CA ARG A 18 26.44 -77.32 -0.73
C ARG A 18 26.56 -77.42 0.81
N SER A 19 25.40 -77.35 1.51
CA SER A 19 24.84 -78.24 2.56
C SER A 19 25.55 -78.43 3.93
N PRO A 20 24.89 -78.95 5.00
CA PRO A 20 23.62 -78.56 5.61
C PRO A 20 23.68 -78.34 7.16
N LEU A 21 22.59 -77.91 7.74
CA LEU A 21 22.19 -78.07 9.17
C LEU A 21 23.09 -77.51 10.27
N LEU A 22 22.66 -76.42 10.85
CA LEU A 22 22.54 -76.28 12.31
C LEU A 22 21.61 -75.11 12.61
N TRP A 23 20.52 -75.36 13.34
CA TRP A 23 19.62 -74.39 13.90
C TRP A 23 20.33 -73.65 15.02
N GLY A 24 20.53 -72.33 14.82
CA GLY A 24 20.97 -71.44 15.89
C GLY A 24 20.08 -70.19 15.89
N THR A 25 19.31 -70.10 16.92
CA THR A 25 18.44 -68.96 17.15
C THR A 25 19.27 -67.68 17.37
N ILE A 26 19.29 -66.77 16.39
CA ILE A 26 19.88 -65.43 16.59
C ILE A 26 18.73 -64.52 17.01
N ALA A 27 18.72 -64.14 18.28
CA ALA A 27 17.87 -63.05 18.80
C ALA A 27 18.39 -61.73 18.22
N LEU A 28 17.64 -61.11 17.30
CA LEU A 28 17.86 -59.73 16.86
C LEU A 28 17.42 -58.79 17.99
N LEU A 29 18.40 -58.26 18.73
CA LEU A 29 18.18 -57.06 19.52
C LEU A 29 18.04 -55.89 18.60
N SER A 30 16.81 -55.45 18.32
CA SER A 30 16.53 -54.17 17.70
C SER A 30 16.70 -53.05 18.74
N LEU A 31 17.87 -52.40 18.74
CA LEU A 31 18.03 -51.12 19.44
C LEU A 31 17.24 -50.05 18.67
N SER A 32 16.04 -49.75 19.11
CA SER A 32 15.29 -48.59 18.68
C SER A 32 15.90 -47.37 19.33
N PHE A 33 16.78 -46.66 18.61
CA PHE A 33 17.18 -45.31 18.93
C PHE A 33 16.00 -44.39 18.58
N THR A 34 15.13 -44.10 19.54
CA THR A 34 14.16 -43.02 19.43
C THR A 34 14.93 -41.70 19.59
N LEU A 35 15.30 -41.08 18.46
CA LEU A 35 15.68 -39.67 18.48
C LEU A 35 14.43 -38.90 18.94
N LEU A 36 14.41 -38.49 20.20
CA LEU A 36 13.56 -37.42 20.66
C LEU A 36 14.05 -36.13 19.98
N VAL A 37 13.65 -35.95 18.73
CA VAL A 37 13.57 -34.59 18.17
C VAL A 37 12.49 -33.91 18.96
N GLY A 38 12.88 -33.08 19.93
CA GLY A 38 11.95 -32.19 20.61
C GLY A 38 11.14 -31.47 19.53
N GLN A 39 9.87 -31.77 19.44
CA GLN A 39 8.98 -30.93 18.64
C GLN A 39 9.12 -29.52 19.20
N PRO A 40 9.40 -28.51 18.37
CA PRO A 40 9.30 -27.15 18.85
C PRO A 40 7.89 -27.00 19.43
N SER A 41 7.81 -26.62 20.68
CA SER A 41 6.54 -26.24 21.32
C SER A 41 5.85 -25.30 20.33
N PRO A 42 4.57 -25.48 19.99
CA PRO A 42 3.87 -24.50 19.17
C PRO A 42 4.08 -23.17 19.89
N ALA A 43 4.83 -22.26 19.23
CA ALA A 43 4.95 -20.91 19.71
C ALA A 43 3.52 -20.45 19.92
N GLN A 44 3.15 -20.11 21.15
CA GLN A 44 1.83 -19.56 21.44
C GLN A 44 1.64 -18.41 20.45
N SER A 45 0.73 -18.58 19.51
CA SER A 45 0.44 -17.56 18.52
C SER A 45 -0.08 -16.35 19.28
N ARG A 46 0.80 -15.38 19.52
CA ARG A 46 0.40 -14.13 20.17
C ARG A 46 -0.67 -13.50 19.29
N SER A 47 -1.88 -13.36 19.79
CA SER A 47 -2.93 -12.65 19.08
C SER A 47 -2.62 -11.15 19.08
N ILE A 48 -2.86 -10.50 17.96
CA ILE A 48 -2.79 -9.04 17.85
C ILE A 48 -4.21 -8.56 17.57
N GLN A 49 -4.65 -7.58 18.33
CA GLN A 49 -5.98 -6.99 18.22
C GLN A 49 -5.86 -5.47 18.21
N GLY A 50 -6.62 -4.84 17.33
CA GLY A 50 -6.81 -3.40 17.25
C GLY A 50 -8.02 -2.95 18.09
N THR A 51 -7.93 -1.76 18.64
CA THR A 51 -9.05 -1.11 19.32
C THR A 51 -9.05 0.36 18.99
N LEU A 52 -10.12 0.86 18.39
CA LEU A 52 -10.33 2.29 18.17
C LEU A 52 -10.29 3.00 19.53
N ALA A 53 -9.35 3.91 19.70
CA ALA A 53 -9.11 4.62 20.96
C ALA A 53 -9.70 6.02 20.96
N PHE A 54 -9.64 6.71 19.80
CA PHE A 54 -10.07 8.10 19.67
C PHE A 54 -10.27 8.47 18.20
N THR A 55 -11.18 9.40 17.93
CA THR A 55 -11.31 10.08 16.63
C THR A 55 -11.33 11.58 16.88
N LEU A 56 -10.44 12.31 16.21
CA LEU A 56 -10.36 13.76 16.17
C LEU A 56 -11.05 14.23 14.89
N THR A 57 -11.96 15.19 15.00
CA THR A 57 -12.71 15.79 13.88
C THR A 57 -12.28 17.23 13.63
N ASP A 58 -12.86 17.87 12.62
CA ASP A 58 -12.69 19.29 12.29
C ASP A 58 -11.26 19.68 11.89
N LEU A 59 -10.56 18.81 11.15
CA LEU A 59 -9.21 19.09 10.64
C LEU A 59 -9.20 19.95 9.36
N GLY A 60 -10.38 20.23 8.78
CA GLY A 60 -10.53 21.05 7.57
C GLY A 60 -10.20 20.32 6.25
N GLY A 61 -9.58 19.19 6.33
CA GLY A 61 -9.19 18.25 5.27
C GLY A 61 -8.28 17.20 5.90
N ALA A 62 -8.49 15.94 5.59
CA ALA A 62 -7.73 14.85 6.20
C ALA A 62 -7.62 13.66 5.24
N GLU A 63 -7.14 13.91 4.03
CA GLU A 63 -6.90 12.91 3.01
C GLU A 63 -5.65 12.10 3.38
N MET A 64 -4.50 12.70 3.36
CA MET A 64 -3.23 12.04 3.64
C MET A 64 -2.63 12.43 4.98
N LEU A 65 -1.82 11.53 5.55
CA LEU A 65 -1.09 11.79 6.78
C LEU A 65 0.35 11.26 6.72
N ALA A 66 1.22 11.89 7.53
CA ALA A 66 2.58 11.40 7.78
C ALA A 66 2.98 11.64 9.23
N ALA A 67 3.45 10.59 9.92
CA ALA A 67 3.93 10.73 11.28
C ALA A 67 5.35 11.31 11.35
N ALA A 68 5.62 12.11 12.37
CA ALA A 68 6.98 12.46 12.72
C ALA A 68 7.77 11.23 13.18
N PRO A 69 9.11 11.18 13.01
CA PRO A 69 9.91 9.99 13.27
C PRO A 69 9.81 9.44 14.70
N ASN A 70 9.45 10.28 15.66
CA ASN A 70 9.22 9.84 17.05
C ASN A 70 7.81 9.31 17.32
N GLY A 71 6.92 9.36 16.32
CA GLY A 71 5.53 8.94 16.41
C GLY A 71 4.65 9.76 17.38
N GLN A 72 5.12 10.93 17.85
CA GLN A 72 4.38 11.75 18.80
C GLN A 72 3.52 12.82 18.14
N ARG A 73 3.72 13.05 16.85
CA ARG A 73 2.96 13.97 16.02
C ARG A 73 2.75 13.35 14.65
N ALA A 74 1.69 13.79 14.00
CA ALA A 74 1.46 13.61 12.58
C ALA A 74 1.18 14.96 11.93
N VAL A 75 1.50 15.05 10.66
CA VAL A 75 0.96 16.06 9.74
C VAL A 75 -0.17 15.39 9.00
N VAL A 76 -1.32 16.07 8.93
CA VAL A 76 -2.51 15.63 8.19
C VAL A 76 -2.86 16.73 7.23
N ALA A 77 -3.16 16.37 5.99
CA ALA A 77 -3.52 17.36 4.97
C ALA A 77 -4.57 16.79 4.00
N GLY A 78 -5.27 17.67 3.36
CA GLY A 78 -6.28 17.42 2.34
C GLY A 78 -7.02 18.69 2.00
N GLY A 79 -7.53 18.82 0.78
CA GLY A 79 -8.09 20.04 0.26
C GLY A 79 -7.10 21.21 0.43
N GLU A 80 -7.52 22.34 0.99
CA GLU A 80 -6.62 23.47 1.23
C GLU A 80 -5.96 23.45 2.63
N SER A 81 -6.13 22.41 3.43
CA SER A 81 -5.73 22.40 4.84
C SER A 81 -4.50 21.54 5.12
N ILE A 82 -3.65 22.01 6.03
CA ILE A 82 -2.56 21.23 6.61
C ILE A 82 -2.55 21.43 8.13
N SER A 83 -2.49 20.34 8.88
CA SER A 83 -2.62 20.34 10.34
C SER A 83 -1.51 19.53 11.00
N VAL A 84 -1.07 19.95 12.19
CA VAL A 84 -0.18 19.19 13.08
C VAL A 84 -0.99 18.65 14.24
N VAL A 85 -1.01 17.34 14.39
CA VAL A 85 -1.75 16.62 15.41
C VAL A 85 -0.78 15.93 16.36
N ALA A 86 -0.91 16.19 17.66
CA ALA A 86 -0.20 15.43 18.69
C ALA A 86 -0.87 14.08 18.91
N ILE A 87 -0.05 13.02 18.99
CA ILE A 87 -0.48 11.65 19.19
C ILE A 87 -0.18 11.22 20.62
N GLY A 88 -1.22 11.12 21.44
CA GLY A 88 -1.14 10.60 22.81
C GLY A 88 -1.19 9.07 22.87
N ARG A 89 -1.47 8.55 24.06
CA ARG A 89 -1.68 7.11 24.25
C ARG A 89 -3.08 6.68 23.81
N ASN A 90 -4.08 7.49 24.15
CA ASN A 90 -5.49 7.21 23.88
C ASN A 90 -6.22 8.46 23.38
N ASP A 91 -5.51 9.45 22.90
CA ASP A 91 -6.06 10.72 22.45
C ASP A 91 -5.25 11.29 21.28
N LEU A 92 -5.90 12.12 20.53
CA LEU A 92 -5.32 12.99 19.47
C LEU A 92 -5.66 14.44 19.82
N ARG A 93 -4.75 15.35 19.51
CA ARG A 93 -4.97 16.77 19.78
C ARG A 93 -4.40 17.63 18.66
N LEU A 94 -5.23 18.45 18.07
CA LEU A 94 -4.80 19.47 17.13
C LEU A 94 -3.85 20.45 17.83
N GLU A 95 -2.64 20.61 17.32
CA GLU A 95 -1.66 21.59 17.81
C GLU A 95 -1.62 22.86 16.98
N GLN A 96 -1.69 22.71 15.66
CA GLN A 96 -1.62 23.80 14.70
C GLN A 96 -2.37 23.42 13.43
N SER A 97 -2.96 24.43 12.76
CA SER A 97 -3.54 24.29 11.43
C SER A 97 -3.18 25.52 10.59
N ALA A 98 -3.05 25.32 9.30
CA ALA A 98 -2.86 26.38 8.32
C ALA A 98 -3.65 26.04 7.05
N THR A 99 -4.05 27.10 6.33
CA THR A 99 -4.68 26.97 5.01
C THR A 99 -3.67 27.33 3.94
N LEU A 100 -3.70 26.58 2.84
CA LEU A 100 -2.90 26.84 1.66
C LEU A 100 -3.17 28.27 1.15
N GLN A 101 -2.13 29.02 0.90
CA GLN A 101 -2.27 30.40 0.45
C GLN A 101 -2.20 30.48 -1.08
N PRO A 102 -2.94 31.38 -1.75
CA PRO A 102 -2.91 31.54 -3.20
C PRO A 102 -1.50 31.76 -3.78
N ALA A 103 -0.58 32.31 -2.99
CA ALA A 103 0.83 32.47 -3.39
C ALA A 103 1.55 31.10 -3.58
N ASN A 104 1.03 30.05 -2.97
CA ASN A 104 1.59 28.69 -3.06
C ASN A 104 0.82 27.77 -4.02
N PHE A 105 -0.23 28.29 -4.68
CA PHE A 105 -0.92 27.55 -5.74
C PHE A 105 0.01 27.28 -6.93
N PRO A 106 -0.22 26.25 -7.71
CA PRO A 106 0.40 26.07 -9.01
C PRO A 106 0.29 27.33 -9.86
N VAL A 107 1.29 27.60 -10.70
CA VAL A 107 1.32 28.83 -11.50
C VAL A 107 0.26 28.76 -12.58
N GLY A 108 -0.72 29.65 -12.52
CA GLY A 108 -1.86 29.67 -13.46
C GLY A 108 -3.15 29.09 -12.87
N SER A 109 -3.07 28.42 -11.73
CA SER A 109 -4.20 27.85 -11.02
C SER A 109 -4.98 28.92 -10.23
N THR A 110 -6.29 28.76 -10.16
CA THR A 110 -7.19 29.58 -9.35
C THR A 110 -7.71 28.86 -8.11
N ALA A 111 -7.62 27.52 -8.09
CA ALA A 111 -7.91 26.66 -6.96
C ALA A 111 -6.80 25.60 -6.88
N ALA A 112 -6.53 25.09 -5.69
CA ALA A 112 -5.49 24.08 -5.48
C ALA A 112 -5.81 23.25 -4.25
N GLU A 113 -5.31 22.01 -4.24
CA GLU A 113 -5.43 21.12 -3.11
C GLU A 113 -4.11 20.48 -2.73
N ILE A 114 -4.05 19.99 -1.50
CA ILE A 114 -2.91 19.24 -0.96
C ILE A 114 -3.28 17.76 -1.00
N THR A 115 -2.59 16.99 -1.82
CA THR A 115 -2.86 15.57 -2.06
C THR A 115 -1.93 14.63 -1.31
N GLY A 116 -0.73 15.09 -0.94
CA GLY A 116 0.24 14.25 -0.27
C GLY A 116 1.10 15.00 0.72
N VAL A 117 1.51 14.32 1.80
CA VAL A 117 2.42 14.90 2.80
C VAL A 117 3.51 13.92 3.21
N ALA A 118 4.71 14.44 3.51
CA ALA A 118 5.79 13.68 4.11
C ALA A 118 6.54 14.52 5.16
N VAL A 119 6.88 13.91 6.30
CA VAL A 119 7.64 14.55 7.36
C VAL A 119 9.14 14.24 7.22
N SER A 120 9.98 15.25 7.38
CA SER A 120 11.45 15.10 7.31
C SER A 120 11.97 14.14 8.39
N PRO A 121 13.07 13.39 8.13
CA PRO A 121 13.63 12.44 9.08
C PRO A 121 14.11 13.07 10.41
N ASP A 122 14.35 14.37 10.43
CA ASP A 122 14.67 15.12 11.65
C ASP A 122 13.46 15.76 12.33
N GLY A 123 12.26 15.62 11.76
CA GLY A 123 11.00 16.13 12.29
C GLY A 123 10.84 17.63 12.26
N ARG A 124 11.66 18.35 11.45
CA ARG A 124 11.68 19.83 11.44
C ARG A 124 10.77 20.46 10.41
N TYR A 125 10.45 19.75 9.35
CA TYR A 125 9.58 20.24 8.28
C TYR A 125 8.76 19.11 7.66
N ALA A 126 7.71 19.50 6.98
CA ALA A 126 6.95 18.63 6.11
C ALA A 126 7.03 19.15 4.67
N LEU A 127 6.95 18.25 3.71
CA LEU A 127 6.68 18.54 2.31
C LEU A 127 5.21 18.22 2.03
N ALA A 128 4.54 19.10 1.30
CA ALA A 128 3.17 18.90 0.83
C ALA A 128 3.13 18.98 -0.69
N GLY A 129 2.51 18.00 -1.34
CA GLY A 129 2.14 18.02 -2.75
C GLY A 129 0.94 18.94 -2.95
N VAL A 130 1.00 19.81 -3.94
CA VAL A 130 -0.07 20.76 -4.25
C VAL A 130 -0.38 20.64 -5.73
N LYS A 131 -1.57 20.17 -6.06
CA LYS A 131 -2.07 20.09 -7.44
C LYS A 131 -3.07 21.22 -7.73
N ASP A 132 -3.31 21.45 -9.00
CA ASP A 132 -4.37 22.29 -9.50
C ASP A 132 -5.71 21.58 -9.25
N ASN A 133 -6.66 22.29 -8.68
CA ASN A 133 -8.01 21.78 -8.43
C ASN A 133 -9.05 22.76 -9.00
N ASP A 134 -8.98 23.01 -10.29
CA ASP A 134 -9.97 23.86 -10.98
C ASP A 134 -11.14 22.99 -11.50
N ASP A 135 -11.93 22.45 -10.58
CA ASP A 135 -13.12 21.63 -10.89
C ASP A 135 -14.16 22.34 -11.76
N ALA A 136 -14.06 23.66 -11.88
CA ALA A 136 -15.02 24.43 -12.69
C ALA A 136 -14.81 24.21 -14.19
N ASN A 137 -13.68 23.63 -14.59
CA ASN A 137 -13.36 23.38 -15.99
C ASN A 137 -12.56 22.07 -16.15
N LEU A 138 -13.27 20.96 -16.31
CA LEU A 138 -12.68 19.64 -16.59
C LEU A 138 -11.77 19.62 -17.83
N GLU A 139 -11.90 20.61 -18.76
CA GLU A 139 -10.99 20.74 -19.90
C GLU A 139 -9.59 21.26 -19.49
N THR A 140 -9.44 21.80 -18.28
CA THR A 140 -8.19 22.38 -17.77
C THR A 140 -7.68 21.66 -16.50
N PHE A 141 -8.34 20.59 -16.08
CA PHE A 141 -7.93 19.79 -14.96
C PHE A 141 -6.47 19.29 -15.14
N ASN A 142 -5.64 19.50 -14.12
CA ASN A 142 -4.21 19.19 -14.15
C ASN A 142 -3.40 19.79 -15.33
N GLU A 143 -3.89 20.85 -15.98
CA GLU A 143 -3.18 21.49 -17.10
C GLU A 143 -1.87 22.16 -16.70
N VAL A 144 -1.72 22.52 -15.43
CA VAL A 144 -0.52 23.21 -14.95
C VAL A 144 0.36 22.31 -14.08
N PRO A 145 1.70 22.45 -14.15
CA PRO A 145 2.61 21.72 -13.26
C PRO A 145 2.32 22.05 -11.80
N GLY A 146 2.29 21.03 -10.97
CA GLY A 146 2.08 21.14 -9.53
C GLY A 146 3.28 21.71 -8.78
N LYS A 147 3.18 21.77 -7.46
CA LYS A 147 4.24 22.25 -6.56
C LYS A 147 4.47 21.31 -5.40
N ILE A 148 5.68 21.33 -4.88
CA ILE A 148 5.95 20.90 -3.51
C ILE A 148 6.21 22.12 -2.67
N VAL A 149 5.44 22.27 -1.59
CA VAL A 149 5.57 23.33 -0.60
C VAL A 149 6.14 22.74 0.69
N ALA A 150 7.20 23.37 1.21
CA ALA A 150 7.83 22.94 2.46
C ALA A 150 7.33 23.80 3.63
N TYR A 151 6.79 23.17 4.67
CA TYR A 151 6.30 23.81 5.89
C TYR A 151 7.20 23.48 7.06
N SER A 152 7.58 24.47 7.86
CA SER A 152 8.27 24.22 9.12
C SER A 152 7.37 23.55 10.15
N LEU A 153 7.94 22.71 10.99
CA LEU A 153 7.23 22.14 12.11
C LEU A 153 7.80 22.67 13.42
N PRO A 154 6.96 23.08 14.39
CA PRO A 154 5.52 22.90 14.44
C PRO A 154 4.68 24.11 14.00
N ASP A 155 5.25 25.20 13.49
CA ASP A 155 4.55 26.49 13.28
C ASP A 155 3.94 26.64 11.88
N LEU A 156 4.07 25.65 11.00
CA LEU A 156 3.53 25.59 9.64
C LEU A 156 3.87 26.81 8.75
N ARG A 157 5.00 27.47 9.02
CA ARG A 157 5.50 28.55 8.17
C ARG A 157 6.11 27.98 6.91
N VAL A 158 5.79 28.54 5.75
CA VAL A 158 6.41 28.15 4.47
C VAL A 158 7.91 28.42 4.48
N LEU A 159 8.72 27.43 4.17
CA LEU A 159 10.17 27.48 4.10
C LEU A 159 10.67 27.67 2.67
N GLY A 160 9.98 27.12 1.69
CA GLY A 160 10.31 27.18 0.28
C GLY A 160 9.35 26.34 -0.55
N GLU A 161 9.48 26.43 -1.85
CA GLU A 161 8.68 25.69 -2.80
C GLU A 161 9.48 25.30 -4.04
N VAL A 162 9.03 24.30 -4.79
CA VAL A 162 9.58 23.90 -6.08
C VAL A 162 8.47 23.37 -6.96
N THR A 163 8.47 23.78 -8.23
CA THR A 163 7.56 23.25 -9.25
C THR A 163 7.96 21.81 -9.57
N VAL A 164 6.98 20.91 -9.71
CA VAL A 164 7.12 19.49 -10.05
C VAL A 164 6.28 19.15 -11.29
N GLY A 165 6.08 17.89 -11.62
CA GLY A 165 5.16 17.48 -12.67
C GLY A 165 3.71 17.87 -12.37
N ARG A 166 2.79 17.54 -13.28
CA ARG A 166 1.35 17.76 -13.09
C ARG A 166 0.78 16.70 -12.16
N GLY A 167 -0.30 17.02 -11.47
CA GLY A 167 -0.97 16.09 -10.57
C GLY A 167 -0.01 15.45 -9.55
N PRO A 168 0.76 16.20 -8.72
CA PRO A 168 1.54 15.58 -7.66
C PRO A 168 0.59 14.96 -6.64
N ASP A 169 0.50 13.64 -6.64
CA ASP A 169 -0.41 12.91 -5.80
C ASP A 169 0.24 12.45 -4.48
N SER A 170 1.36 11.82 -4.54
CA SER A 170 2.07 11.31 -3.36
C SER A 170 3.48 11.86 -3.23
N VAL A 171 3.94 12.08 -1.99
CA VAL A 171 5.30 12.54 -1.69
C VAL A 171 5.96 11.67 -0.62
N ALA A 172 7.24 11.36 -0.78
CA ALA A 172 8.05 10.66 0.21
C ALA A 172 9.41 11.32 0.37
N ILE A 173 9.91 11.46 1.61
CA ILE A 173 11.26 11.96 1.90
C ILE A 173 12.18 10.79 2.22
N ALA A 174 13.36 10.77 1.59
CA ALA A 174 14.35 9.74 1.85
C ALA A 174 14.80 9.72 3.32
N PRO A 175 14.99 8.55 3.94
CA PRO A 175 15.43 8.44 5.34
C PRO A 175 16.73 9.19 5.67
N ASN A 176 17.60 9.42 4.67
CA ASN A 176 18.81 10.23 4.85
C ASN A 176 18.57 11.76 4.72
N GLY A 177 17.33 12.18 4.40
CA GLY A 177 16.96 13.59 4.22
C GLY A 177 17.58 14.30 3.03
N GLN A 178 18.23 13.58 2.09
CA GLN A 178 18.95 14.20 0.98
C GLN A 178 18.10 14.43 -0.25
N TYR A 179 16.98 13.72 -0.39
CA TYR A 179 16.07 13.84 -1.52
C TYR A 179 14.65 13.44 -1.14
N ALA A 180 13.71 13.79 -1.99
CA ALA A 180 12.33 13.30 -1.95
C ALA A 180 11.92 12.80 -3.32
N GLY A 181 10.97 11.88 -3.36
CA GLY A 181 10.26 11.42 -4.55
C GLY A 181 8.83 11.95 -4.52
N VAL A 182 8.30 12.30 -5.69
CA VAL A 182 6.91 12.72 -5.87
C VAL A 182 6.35 11.95 -7.06
N ALA A 183 5.23 11.30 -6.87
CA ALA A 183 4.43 10.75 -7.96
C ALA A 183 3.65 11.92 -8.57
N ASN A 184 3.77 12.10 -9.89
CA ASN A 184 3.02 13.09 -10.66
C ASN A 184 2.16 12.31 -11.63
N GLU A 185 0.92 12.13 -11.29
CA GLU A 185 -0.02 11.26 -12.00
C GLU A 185 -0.35 11.78 -13.39
N ASP A 186 -0.51 13.11 -13.52
CA ASP A 186 -0.86 13.83 -14.76
C ASP A 186 -2.20 13.37 -15.36
N GLU A 187 -3.17 13.15 -14.48
CA GLU A 187 -4.53 12.80 -14.84
C GLU A 187 -5.18 13.90 -15.67
N GLU A 188 -5.41 13.62 -16.97
CA GLU A 188 -5.99 14.59 -17.92
C GLU A 188 -7.46 14.35 -18.16
N ASN A 189 -7.82 13.09 -18.21
CA ASN A 189 -9.14 12.64 -18.57
C ASN A 189 -9.33 11.23 -18.05
N GLU A 190 -9.90 11.13 -16.88
CA GLU A 190 -10.15 9.88 -16.18
C GLU A 190 -10.85 8.81 -17.03
N GLU A 191 -11.57 9.23 -18.07
CA GLU A 191 -12.46 8.31 -18.78
C GLU A 191 -11.86 7.71 -20.06
N ASP A 192 -10.72 8.22 -20.58
CA ASP A 192 -10.16 7.73 -21.85
C ASP A 192 -8.65 7.46 -21.81
N LEU A 193 -8.25 6.48 -21.03
CA LEU A 193 -6.87 5.96 -20.99
C LEU A 193 -6.42 5.36 -22.33
N THR A 194 -7.33 5.14 -23.26
CA THR A 194 -6.99 4.65 -24.61
C THR A 194 -6.52 5.76 -25.55
N ASN A 195 -6.66 7.02 -25.17
CA ASN A 195 -6.26 8.15 -26.00
C ASN A 195 -4.73 8.22 -26.12
N PRO A 196 -4.16 8.00 -27.33
CA PRO A 196 -2.71 7.96 -27.50
C PRO A 196 -2.02 9.33 -27.36
N ASN A 197 -2.79 10.39 -27.14
CA ASN A 197 -2.27 11.75 -26.94
C ASN A 197 -2.24 12.16 -25.47
N ASN A 198 -2.69 11.29 -24.54
CA ASN A 198 -2.55 11.55 -23.11
C ASN A 198 -1.09 11.80 -22.76
N ARG A 199 -0.88 12.64 -21.78
CA ARG A 199 0.45 12.94 -21.25
C ARG A 199 0.83 11.87 -20.24
N ALA A 200 2.03 11.37 -20.37
CA ALA A 200 2.57 10.40 -19.41
C ALA A 200 2.91 11.07 -18.07
N GLY A 201 2.43 10.55 -16.99
CA GLY A 201 2.86 10.91 -15.66
C GLY A 201 4.35 10.60 -15.42
N THR A 202 4.92 11.20 -14.38
CA THR A 202 6.37 11.16 -14.10
C THR A 202 6.63 10.99 -12.60
N VAL A 203 7.89 10.71 -12.23
CA VAL A 203 8.33 10.84 -10.85
C VAL A 203 9.31 12.00 -10.73
N SER A 204 8.96 13.01 -9.91
CA SER A 204 9.90 14.08 -9.59
C SER A 204 10.87 13.67 -8.48
N MET A 205 12.17 13.79 -8.74
CA MET A 205 13.22 13.66 -7.73
C MET A 205 13.62 15.05 -7.25
N ILE A 206 13.40 15.35 -5.97
CA ILE A 206 13.71 16.64 -5.36
C ILE A 206 15.04 16.54 -4.62
N ASP A 207 15.94 17.49 -4.86
CA ASP A 207 17.21 17.64 -4.14
C ASP A 207 17.00 18.45 -2.85
N LEU A 208 17.18 17.82 -1.71
CA LEU A 208 17.04 18.41 -0.37
C LEU A 208 18.39 18.68 0.31
N ARG A 209 19.52 18.39 -0.34
CA ARG A 209 20.87 18.54 0.27
C ARG A 209 21.20 19.96 0.72
N ARG A 210 20.52 20.96 0.18
CA ARG A 210 20.65 22.37 0.58
C ARG A 210 19.53 22.85 1.51
N GLY A 211 18.69 21.91 1.96
CA GLY A 211 17.52 22.16 2.79
C GLY A 211 16.27 22.59 2.00
N PRO A 212 15.11 22.65 2.68
CA PRO A 212 13.81 22.88 2.03
C PRO A 212 13.64 24.29 1.44
N ALA A 213 14.48 25.26 1.83
CA ALA A 213 14.44 26.62 1.26
C ALA A 213 15.16 26.73 -0.11
N ALA A 214 15.86 25.69 -0.55
CA ALA A 214 16.67 25.72 -1.78
C ALA A 214 16.50 24.44 -2.61
N MET A 215 15.27 23.91 -2.64
CA MET A 215 14.90 22.73 -3.41
C MET A 215 15.11 22.96 -4.92
N THR A 216 15.57 21.90 -5.58
CA THR A 216 15.56 21.78 -7.04
C THR A 216 15.08 20.38 -7.40
N GLN A 217 14.60 20.17 -8.62
CA GLN A 217 14.08 18.87 -9.01
C GLN A 217 14.50 18.47 -10.43
N VAL A 218 14.30 17.20 -10.75
CA VAL A 218 14.25 16.65 -12.11
C VAL A 218 13.12 15.65 -12.19
N GLU A 219 12.43 15.66 -13.32
CA GLU A 219 11.41 14.65 -13.63
C GLU A 219 12.06 13.42 -14.24
N ILE A 220 11.69 12.25 -13.76
CA ILE A 220 12.12 10.94 -14.23
C ILE A 220 10.95 10.34 -15.01
N PRO A 221 11.05 10.20 -16.32
CA PRO A 221 10.00 9.58 -17.11
C PRO A 221 9.91 8.09 -16.82
N ILE A 222 8.71 7.55 -16.84
CA ILE A 222 8.44 6.13 -16.68
C ILE A 222 8.39 5.50 -18.08
N PRO A 223 9.24 4.50 -18.39
CA PRO A 223 9.25 3.88 -19.70
C PRO A 223 8.04 2.95 -19.89
N ALA A 224 7.50 2.85 -21.09
CA ALA A 224 6.38 1.97 -21.43
C ALA A 224 6.66 0.46 -21.22
N ALA A 225 7.94 0.05 -21.25
CA ALA A 225 8.30 -1.37 -21.17
C ALA A 225 7.98 -1.98 -19.80
N GLY A 226 7.21 -3.06 -19.78
CA GLY A 226 6.79 -3.76 -18.58
C GLY A 226 5.49 -3.23 -17.96
N ILE A 227 4.82 -2.30 -18.61
CA ILE A 227 3.48 -1.82 -18.25
C ILE A 227 2.46 -2.60 -19.09
N PRO A 228 1.52 -3.33 -18.45
CA PRO A 228 0.57 -4.17 -19.19
C PRO A 228 -0.58 -3.41 -19.84
N PHE A 229 -1.08 -2.35 -19.19
CA PHE A 229 -2.19 -1.53 -19.68
C PHE A 229 -1.74 -0.10 -19.94
N PHE A 230 -2.21 0.51 -21.01
CA PHE A 230 -1.98 1.90 -21.39
C PHE A 230 -0.51 2.37 -21.23
N PRO A 231 0.48 1.63 -21.79
CA PRO A 231 1.91 1.88 -21.54
C PRO A 231 2.41 3.23 -22.05
N HIS A 232 1.60 3.98 -22.80
CA HIS A 232 1.91 5.34 -23.25
C HIS A 232 1.52 6.40 -22.21
N ASP A 233 0.69 6.03 -21.25
CA ASP A 233 0.11 6.88 -20.21
C ASP A 233 0.30 6.25 -18.83
N PRO A 234 1.52 6.18 -18.29
CA PRO A 234 1.75 5.74 -16.93
C PRO A 234 1.25 6.78 -15.92
N GLN A 235 0.42 6.35 -14.98
CA GLN A 235 -0.18 7.19 -13.95
C GLN A 235 0.35 6.77 -12.56
N PRO A 236 1.45 7.43 -12.09
CA PRO A 236 2.04 7.11 -10.79
C PRO A 236 1.29 7.80 -9.65
N GLU A 237 0.88 7.03 -8.67
CA GLU A 237 0.15 7.48 -7.48
C GLU A 237 0.97 7.37 -6.20
N THR A 238 0.92 6.27 -5.50
CA THR A 238 1.64 6.11 -4.24
C THR A 238 3.15 5.95 -4.44
N VAL A 239 3.97 6.84 -3.87
CA VAL A 239 5.43 6.76 -3.88
C VAL A 239 6.00 6.38 -2.52
N ARG A 240 6.96 5.45 -2.48
CA ARG A 240 7.72 5.07 -1.26
C ARG A 240 9.21 4.97 -1.55
N ILE A 241 10.02 5.27 -0.54
CA ILE A 241 11.48 5.24 -0.64
C ILE A 241 12.04 4.17 0.29
N ALA A 242 12.95 3.34 -0.23
CA ALA A 242 13.62 2.33 0.56
C ALA A 242 14.36 2.93 1.76
N ARG A 243 14.26 2.28 2.92
CA ARG A 243 14.89 2.76 4.16
C ARG A 243 16.42 2.86 4.11
N ASP A 244 17.04 2.16 3.16
CA ASP A 244 18.48 2.23 2.88
C ASP A 244 18.82 3.26 1.78
N ASN A 245 17.81 3.99 1.27
CA ASN A 245 17.90 5.01 0.24
C ASN A 245 18.35 4.49 -1.13
N SER A 246 18.22 3.20 -1.40
CA SER A 246 18.73 2.57 -2.62
C SER A 246 17.78 2.62 -3.81
N PHE A 247 16.48 2.76 -3.57
CA PHE A 247 15.46 2.82 -4.62
C PHE A 247 14.19 3.55 -4.16
N ILE A 248 13.41 3.96 -5.13
CA ILE A 248 12.04 4.45 -5.00
C ILE A 248 11.14 3.43 -5.67
N VAL A 249 9.94 3.22 -5.16
CA VAL A 249 8.86 2.50 -5.82
C VAL A 249 7.63 3.39 -5.88
N THR A 250 6.86 3.26 -6.96
CA THR A 250 5.56 3.93 -7.11
C THR A 250 4.58 2.98 -7.78
N THR A 251 3.34 3.00 -7.34
CA THR A 251 2.23 2.34 -8.03
C THR A 251 1.92 3.06 -9.33
N LEU A 252 1.38 2.33 -10.28
CA LEU A 252 0.79 2.80 -11.53
C LEU A 252 -0.56 2.09 -11.57
N GLN A 253 -1.58 2.68 -10.93
CA GLN A 253 -2.84 1.99 -10.61
C GLN A 253 -3.53 1.53 -11.89
N GLU A 254 -3.95 2.42 -12.75
CA GLU A 254 -4.68 2.14 -13.98
C GLU A 254 -3.86 1.31 -14.97
N ASN A 255 -2.55 1.36 -14.82
CA ASN A 255 -1.64 0.55 -15.63
C ASN A 255 -1.42 -0.87 -15.08
N ASN A 256 -1.97 -1.19 -13.90
CA ASN A 256 -1.77 -2.47 -13.18
C ASN A 256 -0.29 -2.81 -13.01
N ALA A 257 0.51 -1.84 -12.62
CA ALA A 257 1.96 -1.96 -12.55
C ALA A 257 2.57 -1.28 -11.33
N VAL A 258 3.84 -1.57 -11.05
CA VAL A 258 4.67 -0.84 -10.09
C VAL A 258 5.97 -0.47 -10.76
N ALA A 259 6.34 0.81 -10.69
CA ALA A 259 7.63 1.28 -11.18
C ALA A 259 8.65 1.30 -10.03
N ARG A 260 9.84 0.73 -10.28
CA ARG A 260 10.99 0.75 -9.39
C ARG A 260 12.10 1.58 -10.00
N ILE A 261 12.57 2.59 -9.26
CA ILE A 261 13.59 3.56 -9.68
C ILE A 261 14.82 3.38 -8.82
N GLU A 262 15.92 2.92 -9.41
CA GLU A 262 17.20 2.76 -8.71
C GLU A 262 17.85 4.11 -8.43
N VAL A 263 18.19 4.35 -7.16
CA VAL A 263 18.87 5.57 -6.72
C VAL A 263 20.37 5.30 -6.56
N PRO A 264 21.25 6.05 -7.25
CA PRO A 264 22.67 5.83 -7.13
C PRO A 264 23.16 6.16 -5.71
N ARG A 265 24.09 5.37 -5.16
CA ARG A 265 24.65 5.56 -3.81
C ARG A 265 25.17 6.98 -3.54
N ARG A 266 25.63 7.65 -4.60
CA ARG A 266 26.00 9.07 -4.56
C ARG A 266 25.19 9.78 -5.61
N LEU A 267 24.31 10.64 -5.17
CA LEU A 267 23.58 11.51 -6.08
C LEU A 267 24.56 12.40 -6.83
N PRO A 268 24.35 12.61 -8.15
CA PRO A 268 25.17 13.54 -8.91
C PRO A 268 25.07 14.95 -8.32
N GLN A 269 26.13 15.76 -8.47
CA GLN A 269 26.16 17.12 -7.93
C GLN A 269 24.96 17.95 -8.42
N ARG A 270 24.59 17.76 -9.68
CA ARG A 270 23.34 18.25 -10.28
C ARG A 270 22.52 17.02 -10.67
N LEU A 271 21.29 16.94 -10.21
CA LEU A 271 20.40 15.84 -10.56
C LEU A 271 20.23 15.78 -12.10
N ASN A 272 20.14 14.57 -12.60
CA ASN A 272 19.94 14.29 -14.00
C ASN A 272 19.06 13.03 -14.13
N PRO A 273 17.94 13.06 -14.85
CA PRO A 273 17.03 11.91 -14.96
C PRO A 273 17.73 10.64 -15.49
N ARG A 274 18.73 10.78 -16.35
CA ARG A 274 19.51 9.63 -16.87
C ARG A 274 20.36 8.90 -15.84
N ALA A 275 20.50 9.44 -14.63
CA ALA A 275 21.20 8.77 -13.53
C ALA A 275 20.32 7.71 -12.83
N PHE A 276 19.03 7.68 -13.10
CA PHE A 276 18.04 6.83 -12.49
C PHE A 276 17.57 5.78 -13.51
N ARG A 277 17.64 4.51 -13.11
CA ARG A 277 17.14 3.40 -13.93
C ARG A 277 15.76 3.02 -13.44
N VAL A 278 14.78 3.06 -14.31
CA VAL A 278 13.40 2.63 -14.04
C VAL A 278 13.20 1.22 -14.56
N THR A 279 12.49 0.40 -13.78
CA THR A 279 12.04 -0.93 -14.17
C THR A 279 10.60 -1.08 -13.69
N ASN A 280 9.69 -1.42 -14.61
CA ASN A 280 8.30 -1.65 -14.27
C ASN A 280 8.05 -3.14 -14.05
N PHE A 281 7.19 -3.43 -13.10
CA PHE A 281 6.69 -4.75 -12.75
C PHE A 281 5.21 -4.81 -13.04
N ASP A 282 4.81 -5.77 -13.84
CA ASP A 282 3.42 -6.10 -14.08
C ASP A 282 2.85 -6.86 -12.87
N MET A 283 1.74 -6.40 -12.32
CA MET A 283 1.13 -6.98 -11.13
C MET A 283 0.25 -8.20 -11.44
N GLY A 284 -0.06 -8.45 -12.71
CA GLY A 284 -0.83 -9.60 -13.16
C GLY A 284 -2.30 -9.56 -12.74
N LEU A 285 -2.98 -10.66 -12.99
CA LEU A 285 -4.39 -10.81 -12.64
C LEU A 285 -4.58 -11.56 -11.32
N ARG A 286 -5.76 -11.38 -10.75
CA ARG A 286 -6.27 -12.20 -9.65
C ARG A 286 -7.65 -12.74 -9.99
N THR A 287 -7.87 -14.04 -9.68
CA THR A 287 -9.20 -14.63 -9.65
C THR A 287 -9.70 -14.71 -8.21
N GLY A 288 -10.87 -14.18 -7.96
CA GLY A 288 -11.50 -14.12 -6.65
C GLY A 288 -12.95 -14.55 -6.69
N LEU A 289 -13.59 -14.52 -5.53
CA LEU A 289 -15.02 -14.74 -5.35
C LEU A 289 -15.59 -13.58 -4.56
N GLY A 290 -16.50 -12.82 -5.14
CA GLY A 290 -17.07 -11.62 -4.51
C GLY A 290 -18.53 -11.41 -4.80
N LEU A 291 -19.16 -10.52 -4.07
CA LEU A 291 -20.48 -9.99 -4.42
C LEU A 291 -20.28 -9.05 -5.60
N THR A 292 -20.74 -9.49 -6.77
CA THR A 292 -20.54 -8.78 -8.03
C THR A 292 -21.88 -8.38 -8.63
N GLY A 293 -21.96 -7.16 -9.13
CA GLY A 293 -22.89 -6.67 -10.12
C GLY A 293 -24.37 -6.62 -9.75
N ASP A 294 -25.11 -6.28 -10.73
CA ASP A 294 -26.52 -5.97 -10.99
C ASP A 294 -27.63 -6.52 -10.07
N ARG A 295 -27.35 -7.42 -9.17
CA ARG A 295 -28.39 -8.08 -8.36
C ARG A 295 -28.77 -7.32 -7.11
N VAL A 296 -27.96 -6.36 -6.71
CA VAL A 296 -28.17 -5.56 -5.50
C VAL A 296 -28.65 -4.14 -5.83
N GLY A 297 -28.67 -3.77 -7.09
CA GLY A 297 -29.29 -2.58 -7.66
C GLY A 297 -28.96 -1.27 -6.96
N THR A 298 -27.90 -0.62 -7.38
CA THR A 298 -27.40 0.71 -7.03
C THR A 298 -26.31 0.76 -5.97
N GLY A 299 -25.09 0.91 -6.42
CA GLY A 299 -23.93 1.51 -5.75
C GLY A 299 -23.51 0.87 -4.43
N ASN A 300 -24.19 1.08 -3.37
CA ASN A 300 -23.82 0.58 -2.03
C ASN A 300 -24.68 -0.60 -1.62
N CYS A 301 -24.05 -1.73 -1.29
CA CYS A 301 -24.76 -2.84 -0.66
C CYS A 301 -25.15 -2.48 0.77
N ARG A 302 -26.39 -2.72 1.08
CA ARG A 302 -26.89 -2.66 2.45
C ARG A 302 -26.61 -3.98 3.15
N SER A 303 -26.37 -3.95 4.42
CA SER A 303 -26.14 -5.16 5.22
C SER A 303 -27.30 -6.17 5.15
N SER A 304 -28.52 -5.71 4.85
CA SER A 304 -29.71 -6.54 4.58
C SER A 304 -29.59 -7.32 3.27
N ASP A 305 -28.75 -6.89 2.35
CA ASP A 305 -28.65 -7.38 0.99
C ASP A 305 -27.53 -8.43 0.84
N TYR A 306 -26.76 -8.69 1.91
CA TYR A 306 -25.68 -9.65 1.91
C TYR A 306 -26.17 -11.09 1.81
N ASP A 307 -26.46 -11.51 0.61
CA ASP A 307 -26.69 -12.92 0.28
C ASP A 307 -25.41 -13.53 -0.31
N LEU A 308 -24.66 -14.23 0.52
CA LEU A 308 -23.40 -14.87 0.13
C LEU A 308 -23.58 -15.91 -0.99
N SER A 309 -24.81 -16.37 -1.24
CA SER A 309 -25.11 -17.27 -2.36
C SER A 309 -25.05 -16.56 -3.73
N LEU A 310 -25.02 -15.23 -3.73
CA LEU A 310 -24.90 -14.40 -4.94
C LEU A 310 -23.46 -14.12 -5.33
N ARG A 311 -22.47 -14.57 -4.55
CA ARG A 311 -21.07 -14.46 -4.92
C ARG A 311 -20.78 -15.13 -6.25
N GLN A 312 -19.99 -14.47 -7.07
CA GLN A 312 -19.53 -14.97 -8.37
C GLN A 312 -18.01 -14.98 -8.43
N GLU A 313 -17.46 -15.86 -9.23
CA GLU A 313 -16.07 -15.86 -9.58
C GLU A 313 -15.80 -14.73 -10.57
N TYR A 314 -14.73 -13.98 -10.32
CA TYR A 314 -14.25 -12.91 -11.19
C TYR A 314 -12.76 -13.05 -11.42
N THR A 315 -12.27 -12.49 -12.52
CA THR A 315 -10.84 -12.32 -12.80
C THR A 315 -10.60 -10.88 -13.19
N SER A 316 -9.79 -10.16 -12.41
CA SER A 316 -9.54 -8.74 -12.57
C SER A 316 -8.04 -8.43 -12.52
N ALA A 317 -7.66 -7.28 -13.07
CA ALA A 317 -6.40 -6.63 -12.78
C ALA A 317 -6.33 -6.30 -11.28
N ARG A 318 -5.13 -6.14 -10.73
CA ARG A 318 -4.99 -5.80 -9.30
C ARG A 318 -5.22 -4.34 -9.02
N GLU A 319 -4.79 -3.49 -9.95
CA GLU A 319 -4.84 -2.03 -9.82
C GLU A 319 -4.36 -1.57 -8.44
N PRO A 320 -3.04 -1.65 -8.21
CA PRO A 320 -2.46 -1.33 -6.92
C PRO A 320 -2.49 0.18 -6.68
N ASP A 321 -3.27 0.64 -5.74
CA ASP A 321 -3.28 2.02 -5.29
C ASP A 321 -2.21 2.24 -4.23
N GLY A 322 -2.47 1.88 -2.97
CA GLY A 322 -1.51 2.01 -1.89
C GLY A 322 -0.36 1.00 -1.95
N LEU A 323 0.85 1.44 -1.59
CA LEU A 323 2.03 0.59 -1.52
C LEU A 323 2.84 0.84 -0.25
N ALA A 324 3.36 -0.24 0.37
CA ALA A 324 4.31 -0.15 1.47
C ALA A 324 5.45 -1.15 1.35
N LEU A 325 6.67 -0.73 1.72
CA LEU A 325 7.85 -1.59 1.73
C LEU A 325 7.96 -2.35 3.05
N SER A 326 8.36 -3.62 2.97
CA SER A 326 8.68 -4.40 4.17
C SER A 326 9.89 -3.80 4.93
N PRO A 327 9.96 -3.97 6.27
CA PRO A 327 11.07 -3.44 7.05
C PRO A 327 12.43 -3.98 6.66
N ASP A 328 12.52 -5.14 6.04
CA ASP A 328 13.76 -5.77 5.56
C ASP A 328 14.04 -5.52 4.08
N LEU A 329 13.12 -4.82 3.36
CA LEU A 329 13.18 -4.52 1.93
C LEU A 329 13.14 -5.76 1.02
N ASN A 330 12.70 -6.91 1.52
CA ASN A 330 12.60 -8.12 0.72
C ASN A 330 11.34 -8.14 -0.15
N PHE A 331 10.28 -7.47 0.30
CA PHE A 331 9.02 -7.41 -0.42
C PHE A 331 8.34 -6.04 -0.25
N PHE A 332 7.37 -5.79 -1.09
CA PHE A 332 6.39 -4.73 -0.91
C PHE A 332 4.98 -5.33 -0.88
N VAL A 333 4.08 -4.61 -0.24
CA VAL A 333 2.66 -4.93 -0.14
C VAL A 333 1.91 -3.86 -0.92
N THR A 334 0.93 -4.27 -1.73
CA THR A 334 -0.01 -3.38 -2.39
C THR A 334 -1.40 -3.54 -1.78
N ALA A 335 -2.14 -2.47 -1.69
CA ALA A 335 -3.59 -2.48 -1.56
C ALA A 335 -4.15 -2.51 -2.98
N ASP A 336 -4.93 -3.54 -3.29
CA ASP A 336 -5.44 -3.79 -4.63
C ASP A 336 -6.91 -3.38 -4.64
N GLU A 337 -7.17 -2.19 -5.13
CA GLU A 337 -8.46 -1.53 -4.99
C GLU A 337 -9.49 -2.09 -5.99
N ASP A 338 -9.27 -1.83 -7.27
CA ASP A 338 -10.29 -2.04 -8.29
C ASP A 338 -9.71 -2.31 -9.67
N ASN A 339 -10.64 -2.53 -10.57
CA ASN A 339 -10.39 -2.65 -12.00
C ASN A 339 -11.27 -1.67 -12.80
N LEU A 340 -11.05 -0.36 -12.67
CA LEU A 340 -11.62 0.65 -13.57
C LEU A 340 -11.14 0.46 -15.00
N THR A 341 -9.94 -0.05 -15.16
CA THR A 341 -9.30 -0.36 -16.45
C THR A 341 -10.12 -1.32 -17.30
N ALA A 342 -10.95 -2.18 -16.68
CA ALA A 342 -11.82 -3.09 -17.44
C ALA A 342 -12.81 -2.36 -18.32
N VAL A 343 -13.19 -1.14 -18.01
CA VAL A 343 -14.04 -0.31 -18.86
C VAL A 343 -13.33 -0.04 -20.21
N ASN A 344 -12.02 0.10 -20.20
CA ASN A 344 -11.19 0.42 -21.34
C ASN A 344 -10.36 -0.77 -21.86
N ALA A 345 -10.02 -1.74 -20.99
CA ALA A 345 -9.24 -2.93 -21.34
C ALA A 345 -10.07 -4.21 -21.10
N GLN A 346 -10.58 -4.81 -22.15
CA GLN A 346 -11.45 -5.99 -22.07
C GLN A 346 -10.70 -7.31 -21.91
N SER A 347 -9.38 -7.31 -22.02
CA SER A 347 -8.57 -8.53 -21.88
C SER A 347 -7.12 -8.23 -21.57
N TYR A 348 -6.51 -9.13 -20.79
CA TYR A 348 -5.09 -9.17 -20.49
C TYR A 348 -4.50 -10.46 -21.06
N GLU A 349 -3.52 -10.35 -21.96
CA GLU A 349 -2.90 -11.51 -22.65
C GLU A 349 -3.94 -12.50 -23.25
N GLY A 350 -5.11 -11.99 -23.67
CA GLY A 350 -6.20 -12.78 -24.23
C GLY A 350 -7.13 -13.42 -23.18
N THR A 351 -6.91 -13.18 -21.88
CA THR A 351 -7.83 -13.55 -20.81
C THR A 351 -8.82 -12.42 -20.62
N PRO A 352 -10.14 -12.67 -20.76
CA PRO A 352 -11.15 -11.67 -20.42
C PRO A 352 -11.03 -11.26 -18.94
N ILE A 353 -11.11 -9.97 -18.68
CA ILE A 353 -11.13 -9.42 -17.31
C ILE A 353 -12.54 -8.89 -16.99
N SER A 354 -12.89 -8.96 -15.73
CA SER A 354 -14.16 -8.46 -15.21
C SER A 354 -13.99 -7.06 -14.64
N GLU A 355 -15.10 -6.32 -14.61
CA GLU A 355 -15.18 -4.96 -14.05
C GLU A 355 -15.26 -4.96 -12.52
N HIS A 356 -14.75 -6.01 -11.87
CA HIS A 356 -14.88 -6.18 -10.43
C HIS A 356 -13.50 -6.21 -9.81
N GLY A 357 -13.25 -5.32 -8.89
CA GLY A 357 -11.99 -5.14 -8.20
C GLY A 357 -11.48 -6.39 -7.49
N THR A 358 -10.20 -6.46 -7.28
CA THR A 358 -9.55 -7.60 -6.63
C THR A 358 -9.76 -7.66 -5.12
N ARG A 359 -10.03 -6.52 -4.46
CA ARG A 359 -10.47 -6.42 -3.06
C ARG A 359 -9.53 -7.09 -2.09
N SER A 360 -8.23 -6.99 -2.35
CA SER A 360 -7.21 -7.75 -1.63
C SER A 360 -5.98 -6.91 -1.32
N ILE A 361 -5.04 -7.49 -0.57
CA ILE A 361 -3.67 -7.05 -0.58
C ILE A 361 -2.81 -8.10 -1.25
N SER A 362 -1.80 -7.66 -2.00
CA SER A 362 -0.83 -8.54 -2.65
C SER A 362 0.58 -8.27 -2.14
N ILE A 363 1.42 -9.29 -2.17
CA ILE A 363 2.82 -9.19 -1.75
C ILE A 363 3.73 -9.63 -2.88
N PHE A 364 4.68 -8.76 -3.23
CA PHE A 364 5.61 -8.97 -4.32
C PHE A 364 7.06 -8.87 -3.83
N ASP A 365 7.93 -9.68 -4.41
CA ASP A 365 9.38 -9.57 -4.20
C ASP A 365 9.88 -8.19 -4.64
N ALA A 366 10.50 -7.44 -3.75
CA ALA A 366 10.85 -6.04 -4.00
C ALA A 366 11.93 -5.84 -5.08
N LYS A 367 12.65 -6.90 -5.45
CA LYS A 367 13.71 -6.85 -6.45
C LYS A 367 13.25 -7.28 -7.85
N THR A 368 12.36 -8.26 -7.90
CA THR A 368 11.96 -8.91 -9.15
C THR A 368 10.54 -8.61 -9.58
N GLY A 369 9.69 -8.06 -8.69
CA GLY A 369 8.27 -7.89 -8.92
C GLY A 369 7.47 -9.21 -8.94
N ALA A 370 8.08 -10.34 -8.57
CA ALA A 370 7.37 -11.62 -8.57
C ALA A 370 6.34 -11.69 -7.44
N LEU A 371 5.12 -12.10 -7.74
CA LEU A 371 4.07 -12.32 -6.75
C LEU A 371 4.52 -13.40 -5.76
N LEU A 372 4.47 -13.11 -4.47
CA LEU A 372 4.75 -14.02 -3.36
C LEU A 372 3.47 -14.59 -2.75
N GLY A 373 2.43 -13.80 -2.63
CA GLY A 373 1.13 -14.18 -2.11
C GLY A 373 0.11 -13.05 -2.18
N ASP A 374 -1.15 -13.38 -1.96
CA ASP A 374 -2.22 -12.42 -1.77
C ASP A 374 -3.15 -12.83 -0.61
N SER A 375 -3.95 -11.89 -0.11
CA SER A 375 -4.86 -12.13 1.02
C SER A 375 -6.09 -12.95 0.65
N GLY A 376 -6.29 -13.28 -0.61
CA GLY A 376 -7.52 -13.93 -1.06
C GLY A 376 -8.74 -13.06 -0.78
N ASN A 377 -9.84 -13.70 -0.42
CA ASN A 377 -11.11 -13.01 -0.12
C ASN A 377 -11.24 -12.55 1.33
N THR A 378 -10.15 -12.60 2.13
CA THR A 378 -10.25 -12.41 3.60
C THR A 378 -10.74 -11.02 3.99
N ILE A 379 -10.46 -9.99 3.19
CA ILE A 379 -10.94 -8.62 3.43
C ILE A 379 -12.47 -8.61 3.26
N GLU A 380 -12.97 -8.92 2.07
CA GLU A 380 -14.41 -8.92 1.82
C GLU A 380 -15.17 -9.87 2.76
N ASP A 381 -14.62 -11.05 3.05
CA ASP A 381 -15.23 -12.00 4.01
C ASP A 381 -15.40 -11.37 5.40
N SER A 382 -14.42 -10.60 5.85
CA SER A 382 -14.50 -9.94 7.16
C SER A 382 -15.50 -8.77 7.18
N ILE A 383 -15.54 -7.98 6.10
CA ILE A 383 -16.48 -6.88 5.94
C ILE A 383 -17.92 -7.41 5.94
N LEU A 384 -18.19 -8.47 5.18
CA LEU A 384 -19.50 -9.13 5.14
C LEU A 384 -19.88 -9.73 6.49
N ALA A 385 -18.93 -10.39 7.18
CA ALA A 385 -19.18 -10.99 8.49
C ALA A 385 -19.54 -9.94 9.56
N LEU A 386 -18.95 -8.75 9.48
CA LEU A 386 -19.20 -7.61 10.36
C LEU A 386 -20.39 -6.77 9.90
N LYS A 387 -20.96 -7.05 8.73
CA LYS A 387 -22.04 -6.28 8.12
C LYS A 387 -21.70 -4.82 7.93
N LEU A 388 -20.49 -4.54 7.46
CA LEU A 388 -20.04 -3.21 7.09
C LEU A 388 -20.47 -2.89 5.65
N PRO A 389 -20.62 -1.60 5.29
CA PRO A 389 -20.95 -1.20 3.93
C PRO A 389 -19.82 -1.55 2.95
N GLN A 390 -20.14 -1.62 1.67
CA GLN A 390 -19.21 -1.72 0.54
C GLN A 390 -19.94 -1.40 -0.78
N ARG A 391 -19.21 -1.18 -1.87
CA ARG A 391 -19.77 -1.04 -3.23
C ARG A 391 -19.85 -2.41 -3.90
N CYS A 392 -20.96 -3.12 -3.77
CA CYS A 392 -21.09 -4.48 -4.30
C CYS A 392 -21.19 -4.57 -5.82
N ASP A 393 -21.63 -3.53 -6.48
CA ASP A 393 -21.82 -3.48 -7.93
C ASP A 393 -20.51 -3.25 -8.71
N SER A 394 -19.46 -2.80 -8.03
CA SER A 394 -18.17 -2.49 -8.64
C SER A 394 -17.01 -2.93 -7.74
N LYS A 395 -16.39 -1.99 -7.08
CA LYS A 395 -15.11 -2.07 -6.38
C LYS A 395 -15.15 -2.87 -5.05
N GLY A 396 -16.33 -3.12 -4.48
CA GLY A 396 -16.46 -3.82 -3.19
C GLY A 396 -16.06 -2.97 -2.00
N PRO A 397 -15.21 -3.49 -1.07
CA PRO A 397 -14.78 -2.77 0.13
C PRO A 397 -13.73 -1.69 -0.13
N GLU A 398 -13.04 -1.72 -1.25
CA GLU A 398 -11.96 -0.82 -1.65
C GLU A 398 -10.82 -0.75 -0.62
N PRO A 399 -9.84 -1.68 -0.68
CA PRO A 399 -8.57 -1.53 0.00
C PRO A 399 -7.76 -0.43 -0.66
N GLU A 400 -7.57 0.69 0.03
CA GLU A 400 -7.02 1.92 -0.51
C GLU A 400 -5.52 2.04 -0.23
N VAL A 401 -5.16 2.28 0.99
CA VAL A 401 -3.77 2.47 1.40
C VAL A 401 -3.31 1.44 2.41
N VAL A 402 -2.01 1.15 2.38
CA VAL A 402 -1.38 0.16 3.26
C VAL A 402 -0.15 0.73 3.96
N SER A 403 0.01 0.39 5.23
CA SER A 403 1.22 0.67 6.00
C SER A 403 1.80 -0.60 6.61
N VAL A 404 3.11 -0.81 6.48
CA VAL A 404 3.79 -2.03 6.94
C VAL A 404 4.80 -1.72 8.03
N GLY A 405 4.78 -2.52 9.10
CA GLY A 405 5.70 -2.33 10.22
C GLY A 405 5.86 -3.57 11.08
N THR A 406 6.74 -3.51 12.08
CA THR A 406 6.98 -4.64 12.99
C THR A 406 6.36 -4.39 14.36
N VAL A 407 5.47 -5.26 14.80
CA VAL A 407 4.82 -5.22 16.12
C VAL A 407 4.89 -6.59 16.77
N GLY A 408 5.39 -6.66 18.00
CA GLY A 408 5.47 -7.91 18.75
C GLY A 408 6.32 -9.01 18.11
N GLY A 409 7.23 -8.65 17.22
CA GLY A 409 8.11 -9.57 16.48
C GLY A 409 7.49 -10.12 15.21
N ARG A 410 6.35 -9.59 14.78
CA ARG A 410 5.70 -9.89 13.49
C ARG A 410 5.75 -8.69 12.55
N THR A 411 5.83 -8.95 11.28
CA THR A 411 5.60 -7.93 10.25
C THR A 411 4.11 -7.86 9.98
N LEU A 412 3.52 -6.69 10.20
CA LEU A 412 2.10 -6.44 10.00
C LEU A 412 1.88 -5.51 8.82
N ALA A 413 0.80 -5.72 8.09
CA ALA A 413 0.20 -4.77 7.17
C ALA A 413 -1.12 -4.27 7.77
N ALA A 414 -1.25 -2.97 7.92
CA ALA A 414 -2.50 -2.29 8.26
C ALA A 414 -3.02 -1.65 6.98
N VAL A 415 -4.27 -1.90 6.64
CA VAL A 415 -4.91 -1.49 5.38
C VAL A 415 -6.16 -0.69 5.69
N ALA A 416 -6.26 0.51 5.15
CA ALA A 416 -7.50 1.27 5.17
C ALA A 416 -8.46 0.68 4.14
N ILE A 417 -9.72 0.54 4.53
CA ILE A 417 -10.78 -0.01 3.71
C ILE A 417 -11.82 1.08 3.55
N GLU A 418 -11.71 1.78 2.43
CA GLU A 418 -12.38 3.04 2.17
C GLU A 418 -13.91 2.92 2.31
N ARG A 419 -14.55 2.06 1.52
CA ARG A 419 -16.02 1.95 1.47
C ARG A 419 -16.61 1.14 2.62
N SER A 420 -15.80 0.87 3.64
CA SER A 420 -16.26 0.09 4.80
C SER A 420 -16.01 0.78 6.15
N ASP A 421 -15.46 2.01 6.16
CA ASP A 421 -15.07 2.71 7.39
C ASP A 421 -14.26 1.80 8.33
N ALA A 422 -13.28 1.08 7.80
CA ALA A 422 -12.58 0.05 8.55
C ALA A 422 -11.07 0.03 8.29
N VAL A 423 -10.36 -0.63 9.20
CA VAL A 423 -8.94 -0.99 9.03
C VAL A 423 -8.80 -2.49 9.21
N THR A 424 -8.19 -3.16 8.26
CA THR A 424 -7.80 -4.57 8.41
C THR A 424 -6.33 -4.67 8.81
N ILE A 425 -6.02 -5.66 9.66
CA ILE A 425 -4.66 -5.90 10.18
C ILE A 425 -4.25 -7.31 9.79
N HIS A 426 -3.19 -7.43 9.00
CA HIS A 426 -2.70 -8.70 8.50
C HIS A 426 -1.31 -9.02 9.04
N ASP A 427 -1.06 -10.30 9.37
CA ASP A 427 0.29 -10.83 9.57
C ASP A 427 0.88 -11.19 8.21
N VAL A 428 1.92 -10.51 7.83
CA VAL A 428 2.68 -10.68 6.59
C VAL A 428 4.12 -11.10 6.86
N THR A 429 4.37 -11.68 8.04
CA THR A 429 5.71 -12.17 8.44
C THR A 429 6.21 -13.25 7.47
N ASP A 430 5.32 -14.13 7.04
CA ASP A 430 5.54 -14.99 5.88
C ASP A 430 4.74 -14.44 4.69
N PRO A 431 5.39 -13.83 3.70
CA PRO A 431 4.71 -13.21 2.58
C PRO A 431 3.92 -14.19 1.69
N ARG A 432 4.11 -15.50 1.88
CA ARG A 432 3.37 -16.55 1.19
C ARG A 432 2.16 -17.07 1.97
N ASN A 433 1.99 -16.61 3.20
CA ASN A 433 0.92 -17.05 4.09
C ASN A 433 0.35 -15.86 4.87
N ILE A 434 -0.35 -15.00 4.16
CA ILE A 434 -0.99 -13.80 4.71
C ILE A 434 -2.17 -14.21 5.59
N GLN A 435 -2.22 -13.69 6.82
CA GLN A 435 -3.28 -13.99 7.76
C GLN A 435 -3.96 -12.71 8.23
N LEU A 436 -5.27 -12.59 8.02
CA LEU A 436 -6.06 -11.55 8.65
C LEU A 436 -6.10 -11.81 10.17
N LEU A 437 -5.66 -10.83 10.94
CA LEU A 437 -5.64 -10.90 12.40
C LEU A 437 -6.84 -10.21 13.05
N ASP A 438 -7.24 -9.07 12.49
CA ASP A 438 -8.34 -8.27 13.02
C ASP A 438 -8.90 -7.31 11.96
N THR A 439 -10.14 -6.89 12.17
CA THR A 439 -10.82 -5.82 11.41
C THR A 439 -11.38 -4.82 12.40
N VAL A 440 -10.88 -3.59 12.38
CA VAL A 440 -11.25 -2.53 13.29
C VAL A 440 -12.21 -1.58 12.60
N MET A 441 -13.42 -1.45 13.12
CA MET A 441 -14.40 -0.49 12.65
C MET A 441 -14.06 0.91 13.13
N LEU A 442 -13.96 1.86 12.22
CA LEU A 442 -13.72 3.28 12.53
C LEU A 442 -15.03 3.99 12.88
N ASN A 443 -16.13 3.58 12.22
CA ASN A 443 -17.47 4.10 12.46
C ASN A 443 -18.45 2.96 12.84
N PRO A 444 -18.59 2.63 14.13
CA PRO A 444 -19.52 1.57 14.54
C PRO A 444 -21.00 1.85 14.23
N SER A 445 -21.38 3.08 13.88
CA SER A 445 -22.77 3.45 13.57
C SER A 445 -23.26 2.86 12.24
N VAL A 446 -22.37 2.58 11.30
CA VAL A 446 -22.71 2.00 9.99
C VAL A 446 -22.94 0.49 10.04
N VAL A 447 -22.62 -0.17 11.14
CA VAL A 447 -22.77 -1.63 11.29
C VAL A 447 -24.24 -2.04 11.21
N GLY A 448 -24.56 -2.86 10.21
CA GLY A 448 -25.92 -3.35 10.00
C GLY A 448 -26.93 -2.25 9.62
N SER A 449 -26.46 -1.05 9.31
CA SER A 449 -27.29 0.03 8.81
C SER A 449 -27.44 -0.03 7.27
N ASP A 450 -28.33 0.80 6.75
CA ASP A 450 -28.49 1.02 5.30
C ASP A 450 -27.66 2.25 4.83
N GLN A 451 -26.73 2.72 5.64
CA GLN A 451 -25.88 3.86 5.34
C GLN A 451 -24.63 3.42 4.58
N ALA A 452 -24.15 4.25 3.66
CA ALA A 452 -22.85 4.13 3.05
C ALA A 452 -21.73 4.36 4.09
N ALA A 453 -20.49 4.09 3.73
CA ALA A 453 -19.33 4.61 4.45
C ALA A 453 -19.43 6.14 4.56
N GLU A 454 -19.02 6.68 5.68
CA GLU A 454 -19.10 8.12 5.96
C GLU A 454 -17.71 8.73 6.17
N LEU A 455 -16.73 7.90 6.53
CA LEU A 455 -15.36 8.34 6.84
C LEU A 455 -14.45 8.25 5.63
N GLU A 456 -14.60 7.16 4.85
CA GLU A 456 -13.81 6.87 3.65
C GLU A 456 -12.30 7.06 3.91
N PRO A 457 -11.65 6.16 4.69
CA PRO A 457 -10.27 6.33 5.12
C PRO A 457 -9.28 6.15 3.96
N GLU A 458 -8.45 7.16 3.69
CA GLU A 458 -7.46 7.20 2.61
C GLU A 458 -6.01 7.29 3.11
N GLY A 459 -5.75 7.77 4.30
CA GLY A 459 -4.40 7.83 4.86
C GLY A 459 -4.20 6.86 6.04
N ILE A 460 -3.09 6.10 6.07
CA ILE A 460 -2.79 5.18 7.17
C ILE A 460 -1.31 5.12 7.51
N GLU A 461 -0.96 5.08 8.80
CA GLU A 461 0.41 4.80 9.23
C GLU A 461 0.47 3.92 10.50
N LEU A 462 1.25 2.85 10.44
CA LEU A 462 1.52 1.92 11.54
C LEU A 462 2.74 2.40 12.36
N LEU A 463 2.49 2.95 13.53
CA LEU A 463 3.50 3.42 14.48
C LEU A 463 4.02 2.22 15.31
N SER A 464 4.91 1.43 14.72
CA SER A 464 5.41 0.15 15.27
C SER A 464 5.87 0.22 16.73
N GLN A 465 6.68 1.25 17.08
CA GLN A 465 7.23 1.42 18.43
C GLN A 465 6.16 1.77 19.46
N ARG A 466 5.10 2.43 19.03
CA ARG A 466 3.97 2.83 19.88
C ARG A 466 2.88 1.79 19.94
N ARG A 467 2.89 0.83 19.01
CA ARG A 467 1.81 -0.15 18.78
C ARG A 467 0.49 0.57 18.55
N GLN A 468 0.52 1.52 17.64
CA GLN A 468 -0.62 2.34 17.27
C GLN A 468 -0.74 2.38 15.75
N ILE A 469 -1.95 2.57 15.27
CA ILE A 469 -2.24 2.92 13.87
C ILE A 469 -2.96 4.26 13.90
N ILE A 470 -2.59 5.16 13.02
CA ILE A 470 -3.29 6.40 12.75
C ILE A 470 -3.88 6.36 11.35
N VAL A 471 -5.07 6.90 11.21
CA VAL A 471 -5.87 6.83 9.97
C VAL A 471 -6.47 8.21 9.73
N SER A 472 -6.39 8.73 8.52
CA SER A 472 -7.09 9.96 8.11
C SER A 472 -8.26 9.62 7.20
N SER A 473 -9.27 10.48 7.22
CA SER A 473 -10.54 10.30 6.52
C SER A 473 -11.01 11.64 5.98
N PRO A 474 -10.97 11.85 4.65
CA PRO A 474 -11.24 13.15 4.02
C PRO A 474 -12.69 13.61 4.17
N GLU A 475 -13.66 12.72 3.99
CA GLU A 475 -15.08 13.06 3.95
C GLU A 475 -15.57 13.75 5.23
N THR A 476 -14.97 13.42 6.37
CA THR A 476 -15.31 14.00 7.66
C THR A 476 -14.22 14.93 8.21
N GLY A 477 -13.14 15.12 7.48
CA GLY A 477 -11.98 15.88 7.97
C GLY A 477 -11.49 15.35 9.31
N SER A 478 -11.35 14.02 9.43
CA SER A 478 -11.06 13.38 10.73
C SER A 478 -9.78 12.53 10.72
N MET A 479 -9.27 12.28 11.93
CA MET A 479 -8.15 11.38 12.17
C MET A 479 -8.50 10.42 13.31
N SER A 480 -8.34 9.13 13.07
CA SER A 480 -8.59 8.07 14.04
C SER A 480 -7.30 7.47 14.60
N LEU A 481 -7.33 7.07 15.88
CA LEU A 481 -6.24 6.40 16.59
C LEU A 481 -6.68 4.99 17.01
N ILE A 482 -5.93 3.99 16.58
CA ILE A 482 -6.13 2.59 16.95
C ILE A 482 -4.94 2.12 17.81
N ASN A 483 -5.21 1.52 18.96
CA ASN A 483 -4.20 0.88 19.79
C ASN A 483 -4.11 -0.62 19.48
N LEU A 484 -2.88 -1.14 19.36
CA LEU A 484 -2.62 -2.56 19.15
C LEU A 484 -2.25 -3.26 20.46
N THR A 485 -2.97 -4.32 20.79
CA THR A 485 -2.70 -5.21 21.94
C THR A 485 -2.07 -6.50 21.43
N VAL A 486 -0.91 -6.88 22.00
CA VAL A 486 -0.22 -8.15 21.73
C VAL A 486 -0.44 -9.06 22.94
N ARG A 487 -1.16 -10.15 22.77
CA ARG A 487 -1.46 -11.14 23.83
C ARG A 487 -0.72 -12.45 23.64
#